data_ceb5808609f97be1934857cb78d3e538
#
_entry.id   ceb5808609f97be1934857cb78d3e538
#
_cell.length_a   1.000
_cell.length_b   1.000
_cell.length_c   1.000
_cell.angle_alpha   90.00
_cell.angle_beta   90.00
_cell.angle_gamma   90.00
#
_symmetry.space_group_name_H-M   'P 1'
#
loop_
_entity.id
_entity.type
_entity.pdbx_description
1 polymer ?
#
loop_
_entity_poly.entity_id
_entity_poly.type
_entity_poly.pdbx_seq_one_letter_code
_entity_poly.pdbx_strand_id
1 'polypeptide(L)'
;MAHLATPPHRTGLLAVQPLRRRQCAECRRGPLPMLVLEDGAPRCLDCADLGHLVFLPRGDTALTRRSREESALSAVVVRFNRRKGRYERQGVLVEEAALARAEARCLVDAEARRRRRVRDARRRAAQDVRFTEVFAAEIRRLFPGCPAERARGIAAHASVRGSGRVGRSAAGRALSEGAVVSAVVASVRHLDTPYDQLLMSGVPRHEARRRIAVTVEEVLGGWRQAESGAC
;
A
#
# COMPACT_ATOMS: atom_id res chain seq x y z
N MET A 1 -26.67 -8.78 19.56
CA MET A 1 -26.74 -7.54 18.75
C MET A 1 -25.35 -7.21 18.26
N ALA A 2 -25.03 -7.42 16.98
CA ALA A 2 -23.71 -7.11 16.44
C ALA A 2 -23.66 -5.60 16.15
N HIS A 3 -22.95 -4.84 17.00
CA HIS A 3 -22.65 -3.45 16.77
C HIS A 3 -22.02 -3.29 15.39
N LEU A 4 -22.64 -2.48 14.53
CA LEU A 4 -21.94 -1.89 13.40
C LEU A 4 -20.83 -1.05 14.02
N ALA A 5 -19.56 -1.39 13.75
CA ALA A 5 -18.47 -0.51 14.07
C ALA A 5 -18.80 0.85 13.44
N THR A 6 -18.92 1.89 14.24
CA THR A 6 -19.23 3.24 13.77
C THR A 6 -18.14 3.64 12.76
N PRO A 7 -18.48 4.05 11.53
CA PRO A 7 -17.49 4.52 10.59
C PRO A 7 -16.77 5.73 11.20
N PRO A 8 -15.46 5.89 10.98
CA PRO A 8 -14.69 6.99 11.56
C PRO A 8 -15.29 8.33 11.13
N HIS A 9 -15.47 9.24 12.07
CA HIS A 9 -15.88 10.63 11.83
C HIS A 9 -14.84 11.31 10.92
N ARG A 10 -15.09 11.24 9.61
CA ARG A 10 -14.40 12.09 8.63
C ARG A 10 -15.33 13.23 8.29
N THR A 11 -14.80 14.42 8.12
CA THR A 11 -15.53 15.58 7.61
C THR A 11 -16.20 15.23 6.28
N GLY A 12 -17.53 15.09 6.24
CA GLY A 12 -18.31 14.81 5.05
C GLY A 12 -19.34 13.66 5.23
N LEU A 13 -20.33 13.65 4.34
CA LEU A 13 -21.40 12.66 4.34
C LEU A 13 -20.86 11.26 3.99
N LEU A 14 -21.33 10.25 4.72
CA LEU A 14 -20.96 8.86 4.54
C LEU A 14 -22.19 8.00 4.21
N ALA A 15 -22.09 7.23 3.14
CA ALA A 15 -23.00 6.13 2.85
C ALA A 15 -22.27 4.79 3.05
N VAL A 16 -22.96 3.79 3.55
CA VAL A 16 -22.42 2.48 3.88
C VAL A 16 -23.04 1.42 2.99
N GLN A 17 -22.23 0.58 2.38
CA GLN A 17 -22.68 -0.69 1.80
C GLN A 17 -22.74 -1.73 2.92
N PRO A 18 -23.93 -2.17 3.33
CA PRO A 18 -24.08 -3.08 4.46
C PRO A 18 -23.59 -4.49 4.11
N LEU A 19 -23.01 -5.21 5.09
CA LEU A 19 -22.61 -6.62 4.93
C LEU A 19 -23.77 -7.60 5.12
N ARG A 20 -24.86 -7.14 5.71
CA ARG A 20 -26.08 -7.93 5.96
C ARG A 20 -27.29 -7.16 5.43
N ARG A 21 -28.35 -7.87 5.10
CA ARG A 21 -29.61 -7.26 4.68
C ARG A 21 -30.11 -6.29 5.76
N ARG A 22 -30.43 -5.06 5.38
CA ARG A 22 -30.95 -4.01 6.24
C ARG A 22 -32.17 -3.39 5.59
N GLN A 23 -33.11 -2.94 6.41
CA GLN A 23 -34.28 -2.16 6.02
C GLN A 23 -34.12 -0.74 6.53
N CYS A 24 -34.73 0.21 5.83
CA CYS A 24 -34.82 1.60 6.26
C CYS A 24 -35.62 1.70 7.55
N ALA A 25 -35.13 2.39 8.54
CA ALA A 25 -35.83 2.59 9.81
C ALA A 25 -37.08 3.44 9.63
N GLU A 26 -37.08 4.33 8.63
CA GLU A 26 -38.20 5.24 8.37
C GLU A 26 -39.26 4.61 7.43
N CYS A 27 -38.94 4.35 6.17
CA CYS A 27 -39.92 3.88 5.17
C CYS A 27 -40.02 2.34 5.08
N ARG A 28 -39.26 1.58 5.86
CA ARG A 28 -39.24 0.10 5.91
C ARG A 28 -38.82 -0.61 4.63
N ARG A 29 -38.46 0.12 3.55
CA ARG A 29 -37.93 -0.48 2.33
C ARG A 29 -36.61 -1.24 2.60
N GLY A 30 -36.41 -2.34 1.89
CA GLY A 30 -35.18 -3.15 1.94
C GLY A 30 -35.29 -4.44 1.14
N PRO A 31 -34.22 -5.16 0.96
CA PRO A 31 -32.87 -4.90 1.48
C PRO A 31 -32.17 -3.70 0.81
N LEU A 32 -31.51 -2.87 1.61
CA LEU A 32 -30.83 -1.67 1.11
C LEU A 32 -29.45 -2.02 0.53
N PRO A 33 -29.14 -1.64 -0.71
CA PRO A 33 -27.81 -1.78 -1.29
C PRO A 33 -26.80 -0.79 -0.68
N MET A 34 -27.29 0.39 -0.31
CA MET A 34 -26.56 1.44 0.40
C MET A 34 -27.50 2.10 1.42
N LEU A 35 -26.91 2.59 2.50
CA LEU A 35 -27.64 3.26 3.58
C LEU A 35 -26.78 4.35 4.22
N VAL A 36 -27.43 5.29 4.87
CA VAL A 36 -26.81 6.25 5.79
C VAL A 36 -27.16 5.85 7.21
N LEU A 37 -26.24 6.06 8.14
CA LEU A 37 -26.51 5.88 9.57
C LEU A 37 -26.75 7.25 10.18
N GLU A 38 -27.98 7.50 10.61
CA GLU A 38 -28.37 8.68 11.37
C GLU A 38 -28.77 8.24 12.78
N ASP A 39 -28.07 8.76 13.78
CA ASP A 39 -28.24 8.35 15.19
C ASP A 39 -28.19 6.83 15.40
N GLY A 40 -27.37 6.15 14.57
CA GLY A 40 -27.24 4.69 14.58
C GLY A 40 -28.33 3.92 13.84
N ALA A 41 -29.38 4.60 13.38
CA ALA A 41 -30.49 4.00 12.62
C ALA A 41 -30.16 3.97 11.11
N PRO A 42 -30.42 2.84 10.40
CA PRO A 42 -30.20 2.74 8.96
C PRO A 42 -31.31 3.45 8.19
N ARG A 43 -30.96 4.43 7.36
CA ARG A 43 -31.88 5.10 6.42
C ARG A 43 -31.51 4.77 4.98
N CYS A 44 -32.50 4.64 4.09
CA CYS A 44 -32.24 4.55 2.65
C CYS A 44 -31.77 5.91 2.13
N LEU A 45 -31.18 5.93 0.93
CA LEU A 45 -30.70 7.19 0.34
C LEU A 45 -31.81 8.22 0.16
N ASP A 46 -33.07 7.78 -0.18
CA ASP A 46 -34.22 8.68 -0.33
C ASP A 46 -34.58 9.37 0.99
N CYS A 47 -34.69 8.59 2.08
CA CYS A 47 -35.01 9.16 3.41
C CYS A 47 -33.86 9.96 4.03
N ALA A 48 -32.64 9.84 3.48
CA ALA A 48 -31.48 10.63 3.88
C ALA A 48 -31.19 11.78 2.89
N ASP A 49 -32.15 12.17 2.06
CA ASP A 49 -32.04 13.23 1.04
C ASP A 49 -30.90 13.06 0.02
N LEU A 50 -30.41 11.82 -0.15
CA LEU A 50 -29.34 11.46 -1.09
C LEU A 50 -29.84 10.62 -2.28
N GLY A 51 -31.14 10.41 -2.43
CA GLY A 51 -31.72 9.55 -3.46
C GLY A 51 -31.52 10.03 -4.90
N HIS A 52 -31.27 11.33 -5.08
CA HIS A 52 -30.99 11.94 -6.38
C HIS A 52 -29.51 11.80 -6.82
N LEU A 53 -28.62 11.29 -5.96
CA LEU A 53 -27.21 11.09 -6.27
C LEU A 53 -26.96 9.75 -6.95
N VAL A 54 -26.04 9.75 -7.90
CA VAL A 54 -25.60 8.53 -8.60
C VAL A 54 -24.32 7.99 -8.00
N PHE A 55 -24.18 6.68 -7.99
CA PHE A 55 -22.99 6.01 -7.46
C PHE A 55 -21.88 5.91 -8.50
N LEU A 56 -20.76 6.58 -8.25
CA LEU A 56 -19.52 6.43 -8.98
C LEU A 56 -18.58 5.48 -8.22
N PRO A 57 -18.33 4.26 -8.73
CA PRO A 57 -17.43 3.32 -8.09
C PRO A 57 -15.98 3.80 -8.11
N ARG A 58 -15.17 3.24 -7.21
CA ARG A 58 -13.71 3.49 -7.20
C ARG A 58 -13.07 3.02 -8.50
N GLY A 59 -12.12 3.77 -9.01
CA GLY A 59 -11.40 3.47 -10.26
C GLY A 59 -10.57 4.66 -10.70
N ASP A 60 -11.10 5.48 -11.60
CA ASP A 60 -10.41 6.68 -12.05
C ASP A 60 -10.41 7.76 -10.97
N THR A 61 -9.21 8.05 -10.44
CA THR A 61 -8.99 9.07 -9.40
C THR A 61 -9.28 10.48 -9.90
N ALA A 62 -9.03 10.77 -11.19
CA ALA A 62 -9.29 12.10 -11.76
C ALA A 62 -10.79 12.33 -11.90
N LEU A 63 -11.52 11.33 -12.40
CA LEU A 63 -12.97 11.37 -12.51
C LEU A 63 -13.61 11.54 -11.12
N THR A 64 -13.25 10.69 -10.17
CA THR A 64 -13.78 10.76 -8.79
C THR A 64 -13.52 12.12 -8.13
N ARG A 65 -12.33 12.70 -8.30
CA ARG A 65 -12.00 14.01 -7.73
C ARG A 65 -12.83 15.11 -8.38
N ARG A 66 -12.87 15.15 -9.71
CA ARG A 66 -13.61 16.18 -10.47
C ARG A 66 -15.11 16.10 -10.21
N SER A 67 -15.69 14.90 -10.24
CA SER A 67 -17.13 14.73 -9.95
C SER A 67 -17.50 15.28 -8.58
N ARG A 68 -16.64 15.09 -7.57
CA ARG A 68 -16.86 15.65 -6.24
C ARG A 68 -16.66 17.17 -6.19
N GLU A 69 -15.68 17.70 -6.92
CA GLU A 69 -15.43 19.14 -6.99
C GLU A 69 -16.57 19.90 -7.68
N GLU A 70 -17.24 19.25 -8.62
CA GLU A 70 -18.34 19.85 -9.41
C GLU A 70 -19.72 19.56 -8.82
N SER A 71 -19.82 18.65 -7.85
CA SER A 71 -21.08 18.30 -7.19
C SER A 71 -21.31 19.20 -5.97
N ALA A 72 -22.47 19.82 -5.87
CA ALA A 72 -22.86 20.60 -4.69
C ALA A 72 -23.02 19.71 -3.47
N LEU A 73 -23.58 18.51 -3.68
CA LEU A 73 -23.75 17.50 -2.65
C LEU A 73 -23.02 16.22 -3.06
N SER A 74 -22.23 15.66 -2.15
CA SER A 74 -21.55 14.38 -2.39
C SER A 74 -21.35 13.60 -1.10
N ALA A 75 -21.39 12.25 -1.19
CA ALA A 75 -21.12 11.37 -0.06
C ALA A 75 -20.06 10.33 -0.42
N VAL A 76 -19.24 9.92 0.54
CA VAL A 76 -18.28 8.84 0.36
C VAL A 76 -18.96 7.51 0.67
N VAL A 77 -18.87 6.55 -0.25
CA VAL A 77 -19.41 5.21 -0.03
C VAL A 77 -18.30 4.32 0.53
N VAL A 78 -18.60 3.67 1.67
CA VAL A 78 -17.67 2.78 2.37
C VAL A 78 -18.29 1.41 2.62
N ARG A 79 -17.43 0.40 2.74
CA ARG A 79 -17.81 -0.95 3.14
C ARG A 79 -16.82 -1.48 4.17
N PHE A 80 -17.31 -2.15 5.20
CA PHE A 80 -16.43 -2.74 6.21
C PHE A 80 -15.71 -3.98 5.65
N ASN A 81 -14.39 -3.98 5.73
CA ASN A 81 -13.55 -5.12 5.37
C ASN A 81 -13.22 -5.92 6.66
N ARG A 82 -13.87 -7.07 6.82
CA ARG A 82 -13.70 -7.93 8.01
C ARG A 82 -12.26 -8.41 8.18
N ARG A 83 -11.57 -8.74 7.08
CA ARG A 83 -10.20 -9.24 7.13
C ARG A 83 -9.21 -8.19 7.64
N LYS A 84 -9.46 -6.91 7.31
CA LYS A 84 -8.60 -5.79 7.70
C LYS A 84 -9.10 -5.04 8.93
N GLY A 85 -10.28 -5.38 9.46
CA GLY A 85 -10.89 -4.73 10.61
C GLY A 85 -11.21 -3.25 10.40
N ARG A 86 -11.41 -2.78 9.15
CA ARG A 86 -11.60 -1.35 8.84
C ARG A 86 -12.57 -1.13 7.69
N TYR A 87 -13.11 0.09 7.62
CA TYR A 87 -13.89 0.54 6.46
C TYR A 87 -12.96 0.88 5.29
N GLU A 88 -13.34 0.42 4.09
CA GLU A 88 -12.67 0.73 2.83
C GLU A 88 -13.62 1.47 1.91
N ARG A 89 -13.10 2.52 1.27
CA ARG A 89 -13.84 3.31 0.29
C ARG A 89 -14.19 2.45 -0.92
N GLN A 90 -15.45 2.47 -1.33
CA GLN A 90 -15.96 1.78 -2.51
C GLN A 90 -16.22 2.73 -3.69
N GLY A 91 -16.48 4.00 -3.39
CA GLY A 91 -16.79 5.01 -4.40
C GLY A 91 -17.30 6.30 -3.76
N VAL A 92 -18.07 7.03 -4.52
CA VAL A 92 -18.76 8.27 -4.09
C VAL A 92 -20.16 8.31 -4.66
N LEU A 93 -21.04 8.99 -3.97
CA LEU A 93 -22.32 9.49 -4.49
C LEU A 93 -22.09 10.93 -4.94
N VAL A 94 -22.54 11.28 -6.13
CA VAL A 94 -22.40 12.62 -6.74
C VAL A 94 -23.63 12.93 -7.58
N GLU A 95 -23.86 14.19 -7.89
CA GLU A 95 -24.91 14.59 -8.82
C GLU A 95 -24.60 14.10 -10.24
N GLU A 96 -25.59 13.60 -10.96
CA GLU A 96 -25.44 13.09 -12.33
C GLU A 96 -24.88 14.14 -13.28
N ALA A 97 -25.36 15.37 -13.20
CA ALA A 97 -24.85 16.48 -14.02
C ALA A 97 -23.38 16.80 -13.72
N ALA A 98 -22.93 16.69 -12.47
CA ALA A 98 -21.53 16.88 -12.08
C ALA A 98 -20.66 15.75 -12.62
N LEU A 99 -21.16 14.51 -12.59
CA LEU A 99 -20.49 13.35 -13.17
C LEU A 99 -20.30 13.55 -14.69
N ALA A 100 -21.35 13.92 -15.41
CA ALA A 100 -21.28 14.14 -16.86
C ALA A 100 -20.26 15.24 -17.24
N ARG A 101 -20.23 16.36 -16.51
CA ARG A 101 -19.23 17.42 -16.73
C ARG A 101 -17.81 16.93 -16.45
N ALA A 102 -17.63 16.17 -15.36
CA ALA A 102 -16.33 15.59 -15.00
C ALA A 102 -15.84 14.58 -16.04
N GLU A 103 -16.72 13.77 -16.61
CA GLU A 103 -16.42 12.83 -17.70
C GLU A 103 -15.96 13.58 -18.95
N ALA A 104 -16.69 14.61 -19.39
CA ALA A 104 -16.30 15.43 -20.52
C ALA A 104 -14.90 16.05 -20.32
N ARG A 105 -14.60 16.61 -19.15
CA ARG A 105 -13.26 17.12 -18.81
C ARG A 105 -12.20 16.02 -18.78
N CYS A 106 -12.55 14.82 -18.33
CA CYS A 106 -11.64 13.68 -18.34
C CYS A 106 -11.33 13.19 -19.75
N LEU A 107 -12.27 13.27 -20.68
CA LEU A 107 -12.02 12.94 -22.09
C LEU A 107 -11.06 13.94 -22.74
N VAL A 108 -11.28 15.24 -22.54
CA VAL A 108 -10.44 16.30 -23.12
C VAL A 108 -8.96 16.15 -22.76
N ASP A 109 -8.64 15.78 -21.52
CA ASP A 109 -7.23 15.68 -21.07
C ASP A 109 -6.70 14.24 -20.95
N ALA A 110 -7.47 13.25 -21.41
CA ALA A 110 -7.13 11.82 -21.28
C ALA A 110 -5.75 11.49 -21.83
N GLU A 111 -5.45 11.98 -23.05
CA GLU A 111 -4.17 11.73 -23.72
C GLU A 111 -3.00 12.44 -23.02
N ALA A 112 -3.19 13.68 -22.57
CA ALA A 112 -2.17 14.41 -21.82
C ALA A 112 -1.83 13.70 -20.50
N ARG A 113 -2.85 13.21 -19.78
CA ARG A 113 -2.67 12.42 -18.57
C ARG A 113 -1.96 11.09 -18.84
N ARG A 114 -2.29 10.41 -19.94
CA ARG A 114 -1.61 9.17 -20.36
C ARG A 114 -0.13 9.42 -20.62
N ARG A 115 0.20 10.45 -21.42
CA ARG A 115 1.60 10.83 -21.71
C ARG A 115 2.37 11.19 -20.43
N ARG A 116 1.75 11.93 -19.51
CA ARG A 116 2.34 12.25 -18.21
C ARG A 116 2.62 10.99 -17.39
N ARG A 117 1.67 10.04 -17.30
CA ARG A 117 1.87 8.76 -16.58
C ARG A 117 3.06 7.97 -17.16
N VAL A 118 3.20 7.92 -18.47
CA VAL A 118 4.33 7.23 -19.13
C VAL A 118 5.65 7.90 -18.80
N ARG A 119 5.73 9.24 -18.91
CA ARG A 119 6.95 9.99 -18.53
C ARG A 119 7.31 9.78 -17.06
N ASP A 120 6.33 9.87 -16.18
CA ASP A 120 6.55 9.69 -14.74
C ASP A 120 6.95 8.25 -14.40
N ALA A 121 6.43 7.24 -15.11
CA ALA A 121 6.84 5.85 -14.97
C ALA A 121 8.30 5.65 -15.38
N ARG A 122 8.70 6.20 -16.54
CA ARG A 122 10.10 6.16 -17.00
C ARG A 122 11.06 6.86 -16.03
N ARG A 123 10.67 8.04 -15.53
CA ARG A 123 11.46 8.77 -14.53
C ARG A 123 11.63 7.97 -13.25
N ARG A 124 10.55 7.36 -12.75
CA ARG A 124 10.62 6.50 -11.56
C ARG A 124 11.49 5.28 -11.78
N ALA A 125 11.40 4.62 -12.94
CA ALA A 125 12.26 3.48 -13.27
C ALA A 125 13.74 3.86 -13.27
N ALA A 126 14.11 4.99 -13.90
CA ALA A 126 15.48 5.48 -13.90
C ALA A 126 15.97 5.82 -12.47
N GLN A 127 15.11 6.43 -11.64
CA GLN A 127 15.43 6.68 -10.24
C GLN A 127 15.63 5.39 -9.44
N ASP A 128 14.84 4.35 -9.73
CA ASP A 128 14.95 3.06 -9.04
C ASP A 128 16.26 2.34 -9.40
N VAL A 129 16.68 2.40 -10.66
CA VAL A 129 17.98 1.87 -11.11
C VAL A 129 19.13 2.58 -10.37
N ARG A 130 19.17 3.92 -10.42
CA ARG A 130 20.18 4.71 -9.72
C ARG A 130 20.23 4.42 -8.21
N PHE A 131 19.07 4.36 -7.58
CA PHE A 131 18.97 4.05 -6.16
C PHE A 131 19.52 2.65 -5.83
N THR A 132 19.24 1.66 -6.68
CA THR A 132 19.74 0.30 -6.53
C THR A 132 21.27 0.26 -6.66
N GLU A 133 21.84 0.99 -7.61
CA GLU A 133 23.29 1.11 -7.80
C GLU A 133 23.99 1.74 -6.58
N VAL A 134 23.44 2.86 -6.08
CA VAL A 134 23.97 3.53 -4.88
C VAL A 134 23.85 2.63 -3.65
N PHE A 135 22.74 1.92 -3.49
CA PHE A 135 22.54 0.97 -2.40
C PHE A 135 23.55 -0.20 -2.48
N ALA A 136 23.81 -0.71 -3.68
CA ALA A 136 24.82 -1.76 -3.90
C ALA A 136 26.27 -1.27 -3.62
N ALA A 137 26.56 -0.02 -3.98
CA ALA A 137 27.85 0.60 -3.65
C ALA A 137 28.01 0.74 -2.13
N GLU A 138 26.96 1.12 -1.42
CA GLU A 138 27.00 1.23 0.05
C GLU A 138 27.15 -0.13 0.74
N ILE A 139 26.55 -1.19 0.19
CA ILE A 139 26.79 -2.56 0.67
C ILE A 139 28.28 -2.90 0.52
N ARG A 140 28.90 -2.63 -0.63
CA ARG A 140 30.33 -2.91 -0.85
C ARG A 140 31.25 -2.05 0.00
N ARG A 141 30.84 -0.83 0.34
CA ARG A 141 31.58 0.02 1.29
C ARG A 141 31.62 -0.59 2.70
N LEU A 142 30.49 -1.12 3.17
CA LEU A 142 30.37 -1.72 4.50
C LEU A 142 30.89 -3.17 4.55
N PHE A 143 30.87 -3.85 3.41
CA PHE A 143 31.27 -5.25 3.25
C PHE A 143 32.13 -5.42 2.00
N PRO A 144 33.40 -4.99 2.04
CA PRO A 144 34.32 -5.01 0.89
C PRO A 144 34.45 -6.38 0.24
N GLY A 145 34.44 -7.44 1.05
CA GLY A 145 34.50 -8.83 0.59
C GLY A 145 33.18 -9.40 0.04
N CYS A 146 32.09 -8.62 0.05
CA CYS A 146 30.88 -9.09 -0.54
C CYS A 146 30.99 -9.12 -2.09
N PRO A 147 30.73 -10.28 -2.75
CA PRO A 147 30.83 -10.37 -4.20
C PRO A 147 29.91 -9.31 -4.88
N ALA A 148 30.40 -8.66 -5.93
CA ALA A 148 29.72 -7.55 -6.58
C ALA A 148 28.31 -7.94 -7.06
N GLU A 149 28.12 -9.15 -7.61
CA GLU A 149 26.81 -9.68 -8.01
C GLU A 149 25.89 -9.87 -6.82
N ARG A 150 26.44 -10.34 -5.69
CA ARG A 150 25.70 -10.52 -4.45
C ARG A 150 25.20 -9.18 -3.92
N ALA A 151 26.07 -8.17 -3.87
CA ALA A 151 25.71 -6.81 -3.46
C ALA A 151 24.60 -6.23 -4.34
N ARG A 152 24.69 -6.40 -5.67
CA ARG A 152 23.64 -6.00 -6.62
C ARG A 152 22.31 -6.73 -6.37
N GLY A 153 22.34 -8.04 -6.15
CA GLY A 153 21.17 -8.85 -5.85
C GLY A 153 20.48 -8.41 -4.56
N ILE A 154 21.23 -8.16 -3.50
CA ILE A 154 20.72 -7.66 -2.22
C ILE A 154 20.07 -6.28 -2.42
N ALA A 155 20.75 -5.36 -3.10
CA ALA A 155 20.26 -4.02 -3.37
C ALA A 155 18.97 -4.06 -4.20
N ALA A 156 18.93 -4.85 -5.27
CA ALA A 156 17.74 -5.02 -6.10
C ALA A 156 16.55 -5.55 -5.30
N HIS A 157 16.77 -6.56 -4.46
CA HIS A 157 15.72 -7.11 -3.59
C HIS A 157 15.23 -6.10 -2.56
N ALA A 158 16.14 -5.41 -1.85
CA ALA A 158 15.78 -4.43 -0.81
C ALA A 158 15.09 -3.19 -1.38
N SER A 159 15.39 -2.81 -2.63
CA SER A 159 14.97 -1.57 -3.29
C SER A 159 13.62 -1.64 -4.00
N VAL A 160 12.92 -2.77 -3.98
CA VAL A 160 11.60 -2.92 -4.65
C VAL A 160 10.59 -1.95 -4.07
N ARG A 161 10.05 -1.07 -4.93
CA ARG A 161 9.08 -0.03 -4.54
C ARG A 161 7.76 -0.64 -4.08
N GLY A 162 7.22 -0.18 -2.95
CA GLY A 162 5.95 -0.67 -2.39
C GLY A 162 6.01 -2.04 -1.72
N SER A 163 7.19 -2.65 -1.60
CA SER A 163 7.38 -3.97 -0.99
C SER A 163 7.36 -3.97 0.55
N GLY A 164 7.47 -2.80 1.19
CA GLY A 164 7.65 -2.69 2.64
C GLY A 164 9.05 -3.12 3.13
N ARG A 165 9.99 -3.44 2.21
CA ARG A 165 11.36 -3.84 2.55
C ARG A 165 12.19 -2.69 3.07
N VAL A 166 13.25 -3.01 3.83
CA VAL A 166 14.09 -2.04 4.55
C VAL A 166 14.70 -0.97 3.65
N GLY A 167 15.11 -1.30 2.44
CA GLY A 167 15.69 -0.34 1.49
C GLY A 167 14.72 0.78 1.05
N ARG A 168 13.41 0.60 1.23
CA ARG A 168 12.40 1.63 0.94
C ARG A 168 11.81 2.29 2.20
N SER A 169 12.30 1.94 3.39
CA SER A 169 12.05 2.69 4.62
C SER A 169 12.69 4.09 4.57
N ALA A 170 12.37 4.97 5.50
CA ALA A 170 13.03 6.28 5.59
C ALA A 170 14.55 6.12 5.77
N ALA A 171 14.98 5.25 6.70
CA ALA A 171 16.37 4.93 6.94
C ALA A 171 17.08 4.31 5.71
N GLY A 172 16.38 3.38 5.00
CA GLY A 172 16.91 2.76 3.78
C GLY A 172 17.11 3.77 2.65
N ARG A 173 16.18 4.73 2.48
CA ARG A 173 16.33 5.81 1.50
C ARG A 173 17.46 6.79 1.84
N ALA A 174 17.74 6.97 3.13
CA ALA A 174 18.88 7.74 3.62
C ALA A 174 20.19 6.95 3.60
N LEU A 175 20.17 5.68 3.15
CA LEU A 175 21.33 4.77 3.15
C LEU A 175 21.98 4.64 4.54
N SER A 176 21.19 4.70 5.62
CA SER A 176 21.75 4.53 6.95
C SER A 176 22.40 3.16 7.07
N GLU A 177 23.56 3.09 7.73
CA GLU A 177 24.33 1.88 7.93
C GLU A 177 23.46 0.74 8.49
N GLY A 178 22.65 1.01 9.53
CA GLY A 178 21.77 0.01 10.11
C GLY A 178 20.75 -0.56 9.14
N ALA A 179 20.25 0.25 8.20
CA ALA A 179 19.31 -0.22 7.17
C ALA A 179 20.02 -1.09 6.11
N VAL A 180 21.21 -0.69 5.70
CA VAL A 180 22.03 -1.45 4.75
C VAL A 180 22.46 -2.78 5.35
N VAL A 181 23.00 -2.77 6.57
CA VAL A 181 23.36 -3.98 7.32
C VAL A 181 22.15 -4.90 7.48
N SER A 182 20.97 -4.37 7.81
CA SER A 182 19.75 -5.16 7.94
C SER A 182 19.34 -5.85 6.63
N ALA A 183 19.56 -5.19 5.47
CA ALA A 183 19.31 -5.79 4.16
C ALA A 183 20.27 -6.94 3.86
N VAL A 184 21.56 -6.75 4.18
CA VAL A 184 22.59 -7.77 4.02
C VAL A 184 22.31 -8.97 4.92
N VAL A 185 22.09 -8.75 6.21
CA VAL A 185 21.74 -9.80 7.18
C VAL A 185 20.51 -10.58 6.75
N ALA A 186 19.47 -9.90 6.25
CA ALA A 186 18.28 -10.58 5.76
C ALA A 186 18.62 -11.49 4.57
N SER A 187 19.44 -11.03 3.63
CA SER A 187 19.84 -11.83 2.48
C SER A 187 20.69 -13.05 2.89
N VAL A 188 21.70 -12.85 3.73
CA VAL A 188 22.54 -13.95 4.24
C VAL A 188 21.68 -14.99 4.95
N ARG A 189 20.77 -14.56 5.80
CA ARG A 189 19.87 -15.47 6.51
C ARG A 189 19.09 -16.39 5.59
N HIS A 190 18.54 -15.87 4.51
CA HIS A 190 17.69 -16.64 3.59
C HIS A 190 18.48 -17.47 2.57
N LEU A 191 19.67 -17.04 2.19
CA LEU A 191 20.41 -17.65 1.08
C LEU A 191 21.63 -18.46 1.50
N ASP A 192 22.24 -18.15 2.66
CA ASP A 192 23.48 -18.77 3.10
C ASP A 192 23.30 -19.63 4.37
N THR A 193 22.05 -19.77 4.84
CA THR A 193 21.74 -20.57 6.02
C THR A 193 20.48 -21.42 5.81
N PRO A 194 20.25 -22.48 6.63
CA PRO A 194 19.03 -23.28 6.56
C PRO A 194 17.80 -22.60 7.19
N TYR A 195 17.78 -21.27 7.29
CA TYR A 195 16.71 -20.52 7.98
C TYR A 195 15.31 -20.84 7.46
N ASP A 196 15.14 -20.87 6.13
CA ASP A 196 13.83 -21.12 5.52
C ASP A 196 13.36 -22.57 5.78
N GLN A 197 14.28 -23.53 5.79
CA GLN A 197 13.97 -24.92 6.13
C GLN A 197 13.54 -25.06 7.58
N LEU A 198 14.20 -24.35 8.52
CA LEU A 198 13.81 -24.31 9.92
C LEU A 198 12.40 -23.74 10.11
N LEU A 199 12.06 -22.67 9.38
CA LEU A 199 10.71 -22.12 9.42
C LEU A 199 9.66 -23.07 8.85
N MET A 200 9.97 -23.76 7.75
CA MET A 200 9.07 -24.74 7.13
C MET A 200 8.86 -25.96 7.99
N SER A 201 9.83 -26.33 8.83
CA SER A 201 9.69 -27.40 9.85
C SER A 201 8.99 -26.93 11.14
N GLY A 202 8.47 -25.70 11.17
CA GLY A 202 7.69 -25.17 12.30
C GLY A 202 8.53 -24.59 13.44
N VAL A 203 9.85 -24.42 13.26
CA VAL A 203 10.70 -23.78 14.29
C VAL A 203 10.31 -22.30 14.43
N PRO A 204 10.05 -21.82 15.66
CA PRO A 204 9.73 -20.41 15.89
C PRO A 204 10.83 -19.47 15.37
N ARG A 205 10.45 -18.30 14.82
CA ARG A 205 11.38 -17.35 14.21
C ARG A 205 12.57 -16.94 15.09
N HIS A 206 12.34 -16.72 16.37
CA HIS A 206 13.39 -16.35 17.31
C HIS A 206 14.40 -17.49 17.50
N GLU A 207 13.93 -18.71 17.57
CA GLU A 207 14.76 -19.91 17.70
C GLU A 207 15.55 -20.18 16.41
N ALA A 208 14.89 -20.14 15.26
CA ALA A 208 15.55 -20.28 13.97
C ALA A 208 16.68 -19.25 13.80
N ARG A 209 16.47 -18.00 14.22
CA ARG A 209 17.51 -16.96 14.20
C ARG A 209 18.68 -17.24 15.12
N ARG A 210 18.43 -17.79 16.32
CA ARG A 210 19.51 -18.19 17.23
C ARG A 210 20.37 -19.29 16.62
N ARG A 211 19.73 -20.31 16.04
CA ARG A 211 20.46 -21.47 15.45
C ARG A 211 21.39 -21.08 14.32
N ILE A 212 21.04 -20.07 13.54
CA ILE A 212 21.83 -19.64 12.39
C ILE A 212 22.77 -18.45 12.70
N ALA A 213 22.76 -17.93 13.93
CA ALA A 213 23.47 -16.69 14.27
C ALA A 213 24.96 -16.76 13.97
N VAL A 214 25.61 -17.86 14.35
CA VAL A 214 27.04 -18.10 14.13
C VAL A 214 27.38 -18.05 12.63
N THR A 215 26.63 -18.80 11.80
CA THR A 215 26.85 -18.81 10.34
C THR A 215 26.65 -17.44 9.72
N VAL A 216 25.65 -16.68 10.18
CA VAL A 216 25.44 -15.30 9.70
C VAL A 216 26.66 -14.43 10.04
N GLU A 217 27.15 -14.49 11.28
CA GLU A 217 28.31 -13.69 11.69
C GLU A 217 29.62 -14.11 10.97
N GLU A 218 29.84 -15.39 10.70
CA GLU A 218 30.96 -15.89 9.92
C GLU A 218 30.95 -15.30 8.51
N VAL A 219 29.81 -15.34 7.80
CA VAL A 219 29.67 -14.78 6.46
C VAL A 219 29.92 -13.26 6.47
N LEU A 220 29.27 -12.55 7.42
CA LEU A 220 29.45 -11.10 7.54
C LEU A 220 30.88 -10.71 7.92
N GLY A 221 31.51 -11.48 8.82
CA GLY A 221 32.90 -11.29 9.21
C GLY A 221 33.85 -11.45 8.04
N GLY A 222 33.68 -12.52 7.25
CA GLY A 222 34.45 -12.71 6.02
C GLY A 222 34.27 -11.58 5.01
N TRP A 223 33.08 -11.05 4.87
CA TRP A 223 32.82 -9.93 3.95
C TRP A 223 33.38 -8.58 4.45
N ARG A 224 33.55 -8.39 5.76
CA ARG A 224 34.16 -7.18 6.32
C ARG A 224 35.71 -7.18 6.22
N GLN A 225 36.33 -8.35 6.25
CA GLN A 225 37.79 -8.50 6.35
C GLN A 225 38.55 -8.60 5.02
N ALA A 226 37.87 -8.72 3.89
CA ALA A 226 38.50 -9.06 2.60
C ALA A 226 39.44 -7.99 1.98
N GLU A 227 39.78 -6.89 2.67
CA GLU A 227 40.70 -5.87 2.17
C GLU A 227 42.14 -6.05 2.66
N SER A 228 42.45 -7.05 3.50
CA SER A 228 43.82 -7.19 4.07
C SER A 228 44.74 -8.07 3.23
N GLY A 229 44.42 -8.44 2.00
CA GLY A 229 45.14 -9.44 1.20
C GLY A 229 45.54 -9.06 -0.21
N ALA A 230 45.51 -7.77 -0.60
CA ALA A 230 46.04 -7.31 -1.90
C ALA A 230 47.24 -6.38 -1.69
N CYS A 231 48.39 -6.96 -1.49
CA CYS A 231 49.70 -6.33 -1.65
C CYS A 231 50.38 -6.98 -2.84
#